data_81dc11c5a777708e52373cca2c919240
#
_entry.id   81dc11c5a777708e52373cca2c919240
#
_cell.length_a   1.000
_cell.length_b   1.000
_cell.length_c   1.000
_cell.angle_alpha   90.00
_cell.angle_beta   90.00
_cell.angle_gamma   90.00
#
_symmetry.space_group_name_H-M   'P 1'
#
loop_
_entity.id
_entity.type
_entity.pdbx_description
1 polymer ?
#
loop_
_entity_poly.entity_id
_entity_poly.type
_entity_poly.pdbx_seq_one_letter_code
_entity_poly.pdbx_strand_id
1 'polypeptide(L)'
;MYHQPMLGRVLSGLGSILLVSSSNTFAADFSSSVSPKEGWKLAADAKDVLIYSRPHTDSNLKEFKAIGSIDAPAYAVHAVIDDFENYPKFMPYTLECRLIKREGDSVIGYQRLSPKICEDRDYTLRVSKKSWPGPKGLTYLSQWQTANEMGPPEQKGVVRLKVCNGNWLLEPDGAAKTRATYSIYSDTGGSVPAFIANHASLAAIKKLYAAIGKQVKEPKYAAASQGSPPAAKP
;
A
#
# COMPACT_ATOMS: atom_id res chain seq x y z
N MET A 1 71.16 -46.24 -3.50
CA MET A 1 70.61 -45.39 -4.57
C MET A 1 69.21 -45.86 -4.88
N TYR A 2 68.23 -45.28 -4.23
CA TYR A 2 66.82 -45.51 -4.57
C TYR A 2 66.08 -44.19 -4.44
N HIS A 3 65.56 -43.71 -5.54
CA HIS A 3 64.70 -42.54 -5.60
C HIS A 3 63.27 -42.93 -5.25
N GLN A 4 62.65 -42.19 -4.35
CA GLN A 4 61.22 -42.27 -4.12
C GLN A 4 60.54 -41.01 -4.70
N PRO A 5 59.40 -41.15 -5.39
CA PRO A 5 58.63 -40.00 -5.85
C PRO A 5 57.63 -39.52 -4.80
N MET A 6 57.54 -38.20 -4.66
CA MET A 6 56.53 -37.50 -3.83
C MET A 6 55.14 -37.64 -4.41
N LEU A 7 54.18 -38.12 -3.61
CA LEU A 7 52.74 -38.05 -3.90
C LEU A 7 52.21 -36.64 -3.50
N GLY A 8 51.78 -35.89 -4.50
CA GLY A 8 51.04 -34.62 -4.28
C GLY A 8 49.61 -34.91 -3.81
N ARG A 9 49.23 -34.36 -2.66
CA ARG A 9 47.85 -34.33 -2.17
C ARG A 9 47.08 -33.24 -2.89
N VAL A 10 46.08 -33.65 -3.68
CA VAL A 10 45.04 -32.74 -4.24
C VAL A 10 44.03 -32.52 -3.12
N LEU A 11 43.94 -31.26 -2.61
CA LEU A 11 42.86 -30.80 -1.75
C LEU A 11 41.68 -30.41 -2.62
N SER A 12 40.64 -31.22 -2.63
CA SER A 12 39.33 -30.86 -3.20
C SER A 12 38.61 -29.96 -2.19
N GLY A 13 38.61 -28.65 -2.47
CA GLY A 13 37.78 -27.69 -1.78
C GLY A 13 36.33 -27.78 -2.24
N LEU A 14 35.44 -28.40 -1.44
CA LEU A 14 34.00 -28.30 -1.56
C LEU A 14 33.57 -26.89 -1.08
N GLY A 15 33.39 -25.99 -2.02
CA GLY A 15 32.74 -24.71 -1.76
C GLY A 15 31.26 -24.92 -1.49
N SER A 16 30.84 -24.90 -0.22
CA SER A 16 29.43 -24.86 0.16
C SER A 16 28.86 -23.50 -0.23
N ILE A 17 28.06 -23.45 -1.30
CA ILE A 17 27.25 -22.29 -1.63
C ILE A 17 26.11 -22.24 -0.61
N LEU A 18 26.22 -21.32 0.36
CA LEU A 18 25.11 -20.96 1.24
C LEU A 18 24.08 -20.14 0.41
N LEU A 19 23.06 -20.85 -0.06
CA LEU A 19 21.82 -20.23 -0.52
C LEU A 19 21.11 -19.61 0.69
N VAL A 20 21.39 -18.33 0.97
CA VAL A 20 20.62 -17.56 1.94
C VAL A 20 19.27 -17.27 1.33
N SER A 21 18.25 -18.02 1.72
CA SER A 21 16.86 -17.72 1.35
C SER A 21 16.40 -16.46 2.08
N SER A 22 16.43 -15.33 1.39
CA SER A 22 16.00 -14.01 1.89
C SER A 22 14.50 -13.88 2.16
N SER A 23 13.70 -14.90 1.82
CA SER A 23 12.24 -14.87 1.94
C SER A 23 11.73 -14.89 3.38
N ASN A 24 12.42 -15.59 4.29
CA ASN A 24 11.96 -15.71 5.68
C ASN A 24 12.15 -14.43 6.50
N THR A 25 13.12 -13.61 6.15
CA THR A 25 13.42 -12.38 6.90
C THR A 25 12.37 -11.31 6.62
N PHE A 26 11.91 -11.19 5.36
CA PHE A 26 10.88 -10.23 4.96
C PHE A 26 9.54 -10.47 5.68
N ALA A 27 9.05 -11.72 5.66
CA ALA A 27 7.80 -12.08 6.31
C ALA A 27 7.86 -11.90 7.84
N ALA A 28 8.99 -12.23 8.48
CA ALA A 28 9.18 -12.08 9.92
C ALA A 28 9.19 -10.61 10.35
N ASP A 29 9.84 -9.72 9.60
CA ASP A 29 9.90 -8.28 9.91
C ASP A 29 8.52 -7.62 9.82
N PHE A 30 7.72 -7.95 8.81
CA PHE A 30 6.38 -7.40 8.67
C PHE A 30 5.36 -7.99 9.63
N SER A 31 5.44 -9.28 9.95
CA SER A 31 4.49 -9.92 10.88
C SER A 31 4.58 -9.36 12.30
N SER A 32 5.77 -8.90 12.73
CA SER A 32 5.96 -8.31 14.06
C SER A 32 5.19 -7.00 14.28
N SER A 33 4.78 -6.32 13.20
CA SER A 33 4.03 -5.06 13.28
C SER A 33 2.50 -5.24 13.29
N VAL A 34 2.03 -6.50 13.29
CA VAL A 34 0.59 -6.85 13.34
C VAL A 34 0.34 -7.76 14.53
N SER A 35 -0.43 -7.28 15.50
CA SER A 35 -0.72 -8.04 16.71
C SER A 35 -1.86 -9.04 16.49
N PRO A 36 -1.64 -10.35 16.68
CA PRO A 36 -2.72 -11.34 16.69
C PRO A 36 -3.76 -11.08 17.79
N LYS A 37 -3.35 -10.41 18.89
CA LYS A 37 -4.26 -10.02 19.98
C LYS A 37 -5.33 -9.02 19.53
N GLU A 38 -5.08 -8.27 18.44
CA GLU A 38 -6.04 -7.36 17.82
C GLU A 38 -6.95 -8.07 16.79
N GLY A 39 -6.91 -9.40 16.71
CA GLY A 39 -7.74 -10.19 15.80
C GLY A 39 -7.26 -10.27 14.36
N TRP A 40 -6.09 -9.73 14.05
CA TRP A 40 -5.52 -9.81 12.70
C TRP A 40 -5.06 -11.24 12.38
N LYS A 41 -5.42 -11.72 11.19
CA LYS A 41 -5.00 -13.01 10.63
C LYS A 41 -4.42 -12.79 9.25
N LEU A 42 -3.33 -13.48 8.92
CA LEU A 42 -2.77 -13.48 7.57
C LEU A 42 -3.82 -14.02 6.60
N ALA A 43 -4.20 -13.21 5.63
CA ALA A 43 -5.20 -13.52 4.61
C ALA A 43 -4.56 -13.81 3.24
N ALA A 44 -3.42 -13.21 2.95
CA ALA A 44 -2.64 -13.51 1.75
C ALA A 44 -1.17 -13.15 1.98
N ASP A 45 -0.29 -14.01 1.44
CA ASP A 45 1.13 -13.75 1.26
C ASP A 45 1.37 -13.61 -0.25
N ALA A 46 1.70 -12.41 -0.68
CA ALA A 46 2.03 -12.12 -2.06
C ALA A 46 3.45 -11.57 -2.09
N LYS A 47 4.14 -11.78 -3.20
CA LYS A 47 5.49 -11.25 -3.38
C LYS A 47 5.52 -9.78 -2.93
N ASP A 48 6.38 -9.45 -1.98
CA ASP A 48 6.61 -8.11 -1.44
C ASP A 48 5.44 -7.47 -0.65
N VAL A 49 4.31 -8.20 -0.40
CA VAL A 49 3.15 -7.69 0.36
C VAL A 49 2.51 -8.79 1.19
N LEU A 50 2.42 -8.59 2.51
CA LEU A 50 1.62 -9.41 3.42
C LEU A 50 0.28 -8.71 3.66
N ILE A 51 -0.82 -9.42 3.46
CA ILE A 51 -2.16 -8.88 3.66
C ILE A 51 -2.83 -9.60 4.81
N TYR A 52 -3.21 -8.86 5.82
CA TYR A 52 -3.95 -9.32 6.99
C TYR A 52 -5.40 -8.88 6.90
N SER A 53 -6.29 -9.64 7.52
CA SER A 53 -7.68 -9.26 7.69
C SER A 53 -8.15 -9.54 9.10
N ARG A 54 -9.16 -8.79 9.56
CA ARG A 54 -9.91 -9.07 10.78
C ARG A 54 -11.39 -8.83 10.55
N PRO A 55 -12.28 -9.47 11.33
CA PRO A 55 -13.70 -9.12 11.35
C PRO A 55 -13.85 -7.63 11.76
N HIS A 56 -14.79 -6.94 11.14
CA HIS A 56 -15.24 -5.64 11.61
C HIS A 56 -16.42 -5.86 12.57
N THR A 57 -16.52 -5.04 13.61
CA THR A 57 -17.67 -5.02 14.51
C THR A 57 -18.91 -4.63 13.70
N ASP A 58 -20.02 -5.32 13.89
CA ASP A 58 -21.31 -5.05 13.24
C ASP A 58 -21.36 -5.23 11.71
N SER A 59 -20.40 -5.94 11.11
CA SER A 59 -20.39 -6.21 9.65
C SER A 59 -19.78 -7.56 9.31
N ASN A 60 -20.31 -8.21 8.27
CA ASN A 60 -19.69 -9.40 7.66
C ASN A 60 -18.51 -9.04 6.73
N LEU A 61 -18.28 -7.76 6.46
CA LEU A 61 -17.12 -7.25 5.76
C LEU A 61 -15.93 -7.20 6.70
N LYS A 62 -14.73 -7.36 6.15
CA LYS A 62 -13.49 -7.38 6.91
C LYS A 62 -12.75 -6.06 6.77
N GLU A 63 -12.01 -5.72 7.80
CA GLU A 63 -10.92 -4.76 7.71
C GLU A 63 -9.69 -5.46 7.13
N PHE A 64 -8.92 -4.72 6.35
CA PHE A 64 -7.67 -5.19 5.78
C PHE A 64 -6.51 -4.28 6.18
N LYS A 65 -5.36 -4.91 6.41
CA LYS A 65 -4.07 -4.24 6.58
C LYS A 65 -3.06 -4.93 5.69
N ALA A 66 -2.44 -4.19 4.80
CA ALA A 66 -1.37 -4.70 3.95
C ALA A 66 -0.05 -4.01 4.32
N ILE A 67 1.01 -4.78 4.41
CA ILE A 67 2.35 -4.28 4.71
C ILE A 67 3.27 -4.82 3.64
N GLY A 68 3.90 -3.92 2.90
CA GLY A 68 4.74 -4.29 1.78
C GLY A 68 5.96 -3.40 1.63
N SER A 69 6.89 -3.86 0.80
CA SER A 69 8.05 -3.09 0.38
C SER A 69 7.83 -2.53 -1.03
N ILE A 70 8.16 -1.26 -1.21
CA ILE A 70 8.16 -0.60 -2.53
C ILE A 70 9.58 -0.13 -2.81
N ASP A 71 10.14 -0.54 -3.96
CA ASP A 71 11.51 -0.19 -4.38
C ASP A 71 11.56 1.26 -4.89
N ALA A 72 11.38 2.20 -3.97
CA ALA A 72 11.51 3.64 -4.17
C ALA A 72 11.58 4.37 -2.82
N PRO A 73 12.18 5.57 -2.75
CA PRO A 73 12.19 6.40 -1.54
C PRO A 73 10.76 6.80 -1.10
N ALA A 74 10.56 6.96 0.21
CA ALA A 74 9.24 7.25 0.78
C ALA A 74 8.58 8.53 0.23
N TYR A 75 9.37 9.57 -0.06
CA TYR A 75 8.86 10.79 -0.68
C TYR A 75 8.30 10.54 -2.10
N ALA A 76 8.94 9.66 -2.89
CA ALA A 76 8.48 9.35 -4.23
C ALA A 76 7.19 8.52 -4.20
N VAL A 77 7.09 7.54 -3.30
CA VAL A 77 5.85 6.79 -3.07
C VAL A 77 4.73 7.72 -2.60
N HIS A 78 5.03 8.64 -1.68
CA HIS A 78 4.09 9.66 -1.22
C HIS A 78 3.60 10.55 -2.38
N ALA A 79 4.49 10.98 -3.27
CA ALA A 79 4.12 11.77 -4.43
C ALA A 79 3.19 11.02 -5.40
N VAL A 80 3.34 9.71 -5.57
CA VAL A 80 2.41 8.87 -6.35
C VAL A 80 1.04 8.83 -5.70
N ILE A 81 0.98 8.65 -4.37
CA ILE A 81 -0.28 8.61 -3.62
C ILE A 81 -0.96 9.98 -3.61
N ASP A 82 -0.20 11.06 -3.67
CA ASP A 82 -0.73 12.42 -3.73
C ASP A 82 -1.20 12.86 -5.11
N ASP A 83 -0.81 12.15 -6.16
CA ASP A 83 -1.19 12.45 -7.55
C ASP A 83 -2.60 11.93 -7.88
N PHE A 84 -3.54 12.32 -7.02
CA PHE A 84 -4.91 11.83 -6.96
C PHE A 84 -5.67 11.99 -8.29
N GLU A 85 -5.55 13.14 -8.96
CA GLU A 85 -6.28 13.42 -10.21
C GLU A 85 -5.78 12.56 -11.39
N ASN A 86 -4.59 11.98 -11.28
CA ASN A 86 -4.05 11.04 -12.27
C ASN A 86 -4.36 9.56 -11.97
N TYR A 87 -5.04 9.25 -10.87
CA TYR A 87 -5.42 7.87 -10.51
C TYR A 87 -6.11 7.08 -11.64
N PRO A 88 -7.00 7.66 -12.45
CA PRO A 88 -7.61 6.94 -13.57
C PRO A 88 -6.62 6.34 -14.57
N LYS A 89 -5.37 6.86 -14.62
CA LYS A 89 -4.34 6.39 -15.56
C LYS A 89 -3.58 5.16 -15.06
N PHE A 90 -3.54 4.92 -13.73
CA PHE A 90 -2.71 3.86 -13.19
C PHE A 90 -3.31 3.08 -12.00
N MET A 91 -4.21 3.68 -11.22
CA MET A 91 -4.82 2.99 -10.08
C MET A 91 -5.86 1.95 -10.54
N PRO A 92 -5.87 0.75 -9.96
CA PRO A 92 -6.80 -0.30 -10.36
C PRO A 92 -8.25 0.14 -10.16
N TYR A 93 -9.08 -0.20 -11.14
CA TYR A 93 -10.54 0.05 -11.14
C TYR A 93 -10.96 1.52 -11.07
N THR A 94 -10.06 2.46 -11.02
CA THR A 94 -10.40 3.88 -10.94
C THR A 94 -10.84 4.41 -12.30
N LEU A 95 -12.08 4.87 -12.37
CA LEU A 95 -12.68 5.46 -13.57
C LEU A 95 -12.55 6.97 -13.57
N GLU A 96 -12.78 7.59 -12.42
CA GLU A 96 -12.73 9.04 -12.23
C GLU A 96 -12.12 9.38 -10.88
N CYS A 97 -11.29 10.42 -10.86
CA CYS A 97 -10.83 11.10 -9.66
C CYS A 97 -10.79 12.61 -9.92
N ARG A 98 -11.32 13.39 -9.00
CA ARG A 98 -11.20 14.84 -9.07
C ARG A 98 -11.09 15.47 -7.71
N LEU A 99 -10.25 16.47 -7.63
CA LEU A 99 -10.13 17.32 -6.45
C LEU A 99 -11.37 18.25 -6.40
N ILE A 100 -12.06 18.26 -5.26
CA ILE A 100 -13.19 19.16 -5.01
C ILE A 100 -12.69 20.43 -4.31
N LYS A 101 -11.93 20.26 -3.23
CA LYS A 101 -11.49 21.37 -2.38
C LYS A 101 -10.19 21.05 -1.65
N ARG A 102 -9.41 22.08 -1.35
CA ARG A 102 -8.27 22.03 -0.41
C ARG A 102 -8.65 22.82 0.85
N GLU A 103 -8.37 22.23 2.02
CA GLU A 103 -8.67 22.80 3.33
C GLU A 103 -7.47 22.60 4.25
N GLY A 104 -6.55 23.56 4.31
CA GLY A 104 -5.30 23.44 5.08
C GLY A 104 -4.52 22.19 4.64
N ASP A 105 -4.22 21.31 5.61
CA ASP A 105 -3.51 20.04 5.36
C ASP A 105 -4.41 18.91 4.86
N SER A 106 -5.67 19.20 4.56
CA SER A 106 -6.63 18.23 4.05
C SER A 106 -7.08 18.56 2.63
N VAL A 107 -7.45 17.51 1.90
CA VAL A 107 -8.08 17.63 0.59
C VAL A 107 -9.40 16.87 0.58
N ILE A 108 -10.38 17.41 -0.13
CA ILE A 108 -11.64 16.75 -0.44
C ILE A 108 -11.57 16.27 -1.88
N GLY A 109 -11.69 14.98 -2.08
CA GLY A 109 -11.60 14.36 -3.40
C GLY A 109 -12.73 13.37 -3.65
N TYR A 110 -13.32 13.45 -4.85
CA TYR A 110 -14.30 12.49 -5.33
C TYR A 110 -13.62 11.40 -6.15
N GLN A 111 -14.06 10.17 -5.99
CA GLN A 111 -13.58 9.03 -6.77
C GLN A 111 -14.74 8.13 -7.19
N ARG A 112 -14.68 7.65 -8.45
CA ARG A 112 -15.56 6.61 -8.99
C ARG A 112 -14.74 5.41 -9.41
N LEU A 113 -15.17 4.25 -8.98
CA LEU A 113 -14.57 2.95 -9.29
C LEU A 113 -15.48 2.12 -10.18
N SER A 114 -14.89 1.38 -11.11
CA SER A 114 -15.58 0.41 -11.98
C SER A 114 -14.95 -0.98 -11.82
N PRO A 115 -15.48 -1.82 -10.90
CA PRO A 115 -14.92 -3.15 -10.62
C PRO A 115 -15.13 -4.17 -11.73
N LYS A 116 -15.91 -3.88 -12.77
CA LYS A 116 -16.24 -4.72 -13.94
C LYS A 116 -17.17 -5.92 -13.66
N ILE A 117 -17.32 -6.33 -12.42
CA ILE A 117 -18.13 -7.49 -12.01
C ILE A 117 -19.45 -7.09 -11.32
N CYS A 118 -19.63 -5.82 -11.08
CA CYS A 118 -20.79 -5.24 -10.41
C CYS A 118 -20.90 -3.76 -10.82
N GLU A 119 -21.94 -3.08 -10.35
CA GLU A 119 -22.18 -1.65 -10.62
C GLU A 119 -20.96 -0.83 -10.20
N ASP A 120 -20.79 0.33 -10.81
CA ASP A 120 -19.79 1.30 -10.38
C ASP A 120 -20.06 1.75 -8.95
N ARG A 121 -19.00 2.12 -8.26
CA ARG A 121 -19.05 2.69 -6.90
C ARG A 121 -18.45 4.07 -6.91
N ASP A 122 -19.02 4.96 -6.09
CA ASP A 122 -18.42 6.26 -5.87
C ASP A 122 -18.39 6.64 -4.40
N TYR A 123 -17.55 7.58 -4.09
CA TYR A 123 -17.42 8.18 -2.77
C TYR A 123 -16.66 9.51 -2.83
N THR A 124 -16.84 10.30 -1.79
CA THR A 124 -16.02 11.49 -1.53
C THR A 124 -15.27 11.26 -0.24
N LEU A 125 -13.99 11.59 -0.24
CA LEU A 125 -13.10 11.44 0.91
C LEU A 125 -12.56 12.79 1.36
N ARG A 126 -12.45 12.95 2.66
CA ARG A 126 -11.53 13.90 3.29
C ARG A 126 -10.22 13.18 3.55
N VAL A 127 -9.15 13.63 2.96
CA VAL A 127 -7.79 13.08 3.12
C VAL A 127 -6.95 14.09 3.88
N SER A 128 -6.51 13.72 5.07
CA SER A 128 -5.57 14.49 5.90
C SER A 128 -4.16 13.94 5.72
N LYS A 129 -3.17 14.82 5.69
CA LYS A 129 -1.77 14.47 5.46
C LYS A 129 -0.91 14.95 6.61
N LYS A 130 0.06 14.12 7.01
CA LYS A 130 1.05 14.45 8.03
C LYS A 130 2.40 13.89 7.62
N SER A 131 3.46 14.56 8.05
CA SER A 131 4.81 14.02 7.94
C SER A 131 5.63 14.41 9.17
N TRP A 132 6.55 13.53 9.56
CA TRP A 132 7.45 13.78 10.70
C TRP A 132 8.78 13.05 10.52
N PRO A 133 9.86 13.52 11.13
CA PRO A 133 11.12 12.81 11.18
C PRO A 133 10.94 11.47 11.92
N GLY A 134 11.26 10.36 11.26
CA GLY A 134 11.31 9.03 11.84
C GLY A 134 12.75 8.52 11.97
N PRO A 135 12.98 7.34 12.55
CA PRO A 135 14.32 6.80 12.80
C PRO A 135 15.16 6.60 11.53
N LYS A 136 14.53 6.35 10.39
CA LYS A 136 15.19 6.08 9.11
C LYS A 136 14.98 7.19 8.07
N GLY A 137 14.41 8.33 8.45
CA GLY A 137 14.09 9.45 7.56
C GLY A 137 12.66 9.95 7.70
N LEU A 138 12.22 10.81 6.79
CA LEU A 138 10.88 11.40 6.85
C LEU A 138 9.80 10.36 6.59
N THR A 139 8.89 10.21 7.56
CA THR A 139 7.72 9.33 7.51
C THR A 139 6.51 10.14 7.06
N TYR A 140 5.64 9.53 6.24
CA TYR A 140 4.44 10.17 5.72
C TYR A 140 3.20 9.36 6.11
N LEU A 141 2.14 10.07 6.48
CA LEU A 141 0.81 9.52 6.75
C LEU A 141 -0.22 10.26 5.91
N SER A 142 -0.96 9.50 5.09
CA SER A 142 -2.17 9.97 4.43
C SER A 142 -3.34 9.18 5.01
N GLN A 143 -4.25 9.85 5.69
CA GLN A 143 -5.41 9.23 6.33
C GLN A 143 -6.70 9.80 5.72
N TRP A 144 -7.67 8.94 5.45
CA TRP A 144 -8.93 9.36 4.86
C TRP A 144 -10.14 8.80 5.60
N GLN A 145 -11.22 9.53 5.47
CA GLN A 145 -12.56 9.13 5.87
C GLN A 145 -13.59 9.62 4.85
N THR A 146 -14.74 8.96 4.84
CA THR A 146 -15.86 9.35 3.98
C THR A 146 -16.35 10.76 4.34
N ALA A 147 -16.61 11.55 3.29
CA ALA A 147 -17.14 12.92 3.36
C ALA A 147 -18.11 13.17 2.19
N ASN A 148 -19.07 12.25 2.00
CA ASN A 148 -19.97 12.24 0.84
C ASN A 148 -20.83 13.50 0.74
N GLU A 149 -21.14 14.14 1.86
CA GLU A 149 -21.87 15.41 1.95
C GLU A 149 -21.15 16.57 1.26
N MET A 150 -19.85 16.42 1.03
CA MET A 150 -19.03 17.43 0.33
C MET A 150 -18.87 17.13 -1.17
N GLY A 151 -19.41 15.99 -1.60
CA GLY A 151 -19.27 15.50 -2.97
C GLY A 151 -20.46 15.80 -3.87
N PRO A 152 -20.44 15.27 -5.10
CA PRO A 152 -21.57 15.36 -5.99
C PRO A 152 -22.77 14.54 -5.49
N PRO A 153 -23.99 14.86 -5.94
CA PRO A 153 -25.17 14.07 -5.64
C PRO A 153 -25.01 12.64 -6.17
N GLU A 154 -25.77 11.70 -5.58
CA GLU A 154 -25.81 10.32 -6.02
C GLU A 154 -26.27 10.20 -7.47
N GLN A 155 -25.68 9.26 -8.19
CA GLN A 155 -25.98 9.02 -9.60
C GLN A 155 -26.71 7.69 -9.76
N LYS A 156 -27.73 7.65 -10.63
CA LYS A 156 -28.45 6.43 -10.97
C LYS A 156 -27.49 5.37 -11.54
N GLY A 157 -27.53 4.14 -11.01
CA GLY A 157 -26.67 3.03 -11.45
C GLY A 157 -25.26 3.10 -10.89
N VAL A 158 -24.99 3.98 -9.92
CA VAL A 158 -23.73 4.05 -9.17
C VAL A 158 -24.04 3.87 -7.69
N VAL A 159 -23.38 2.92 -7.04
CA VAL A 159 -23.55 2.67 -5.62
C VAL A 159 -22.65 3.63 -4.81
N ARG A 160 -23.27 4.52 -4.02
CA ARG A 160 -22.54 5.40 -3.10
C ARG A 160 -22.06 4.60 -1.90
N LEU A 161 -20.73 4.52 -1.69
CA LEU A 161 -20.15 3.92 -0.50
C LEU A 161 -20.44 4.80 0.71
N LYS A 162 -21.05 4.23 1.74
CA LYS A 162 -21.33 4.94 3.00
C LYS A 162 -20.10 5.05 3.88
N VAL A 163 -19.22 4.06 3.82
CA VAL A 163 -17.99 4.01 4.62
C VAL A 163 -16.83 3.59 3.72
N CYS A 164 -15.79 4.41 3.72
CA CYS A 164 -14.49 4.12 3.11
C CYS A 164 -13.42 4.87 3.91
N ASN A 165 -12.89 4.22 4.94
CA ASN A 165 -11.92 4.81 5.87
C ASN A 165 -10.61 4.03 5.79
N GLY A 166 -9.48 4.73 5.90
CA GLY A 166 -8.19 4.07 5.86
C GLY A 166 -7.00 5.01 5.97
N ASN A 167 -5.84 4.45 5.77
CA ASN A 167 -4.60 5.23 5.74
C ASN A 167 -3.50 4.55 4.91
N TRP A 168 -2.55 5.37 4.49
CA TRP A 168 -1.21 4.98 4.09
C TRP A 168 -0.22 5.51 5.11
N LEU A 169 0.63 4.63 5.64
CA LEU A 169 1.82 4.97 6.41
C LEU A 169 3.04 4.55 5.59
N LEU A 170 3.91 5.50 5.27
CA LEU A 170 5.09 5.29 4.45
C LEU A 170 6.33 5.60 5.28
N GLU A 171 7.09 4.58 5.58
CA GLU A 171 8.30 4.64 6.39
C GLU A 171 9.52 4.34 5.51
N PRO A 172 10.56 5.19 5.51
CA PRO A 172 11.79 4.86 4.81
C PRO A 172 12.39 3.54 5.29
N ASP A 173 12.81 2.69 4.35
CA ASP A 173 13.57 1.47 4.63
C ASP A 173 14.90 1.50 3.87
N GLY A 174 15.79 2.41 4.30
CA GLY A 174 16.97 2.83 3.58
C GLY A 174 16.66 3.91 2.53
N ALA A 175 17.67 4.24 1.71
CA ALA A 175 17.58 5.36 0.76
C ALA A 175 16.66 5.08 -0.44
N ALA A 176 16.48 3.80 -0.81
CA ALA A 176 15.84 3.40 -2.05
C ALA A 176 14.60 2.51 -1.86
N LYS A 177 14.14 2.34 -0.62
CA LYS A 177 12.98 1.49 -0.31
C LYS A 177 12.04 2.17 0.68
N THR A 178 10.78 1.81 0.57
CA THR A 178 9.71 2.23 1.47
C THR A 178 9.01 1.02 2.04
N ARG A 179 8.90 0.96 3.36
CA ARG A 179 7.92 0.13 4.04
C ARG A 179 6.58 0.85 3.96
N ALA A 180 5.66 0.31 3.20
CA ALA A 180 4.33 0.88 3.00
C ALA A 180 3.29 0.06 3.74
N THR A 181 2.56 0.69 4.66
CA THR A 181 1.41 0.09 5.36
C THR A 181 0.13 0.73 4.85
N TYR A 182 -0.77 -0.09 4.31
CA TYR A 182 -2.10 0.29 3.85
C TYR A 182 -3.15 -0.33 4.76
N SER A 183 -4.04 0.47 5.31
CA SER A 183 -5.18 -0.01 6.10
C SER A 183 -6.47 0.50 5.51
N ILE A 184 -7.48 -0.36 5.42
CA ILE A 184 -8.77 -0.03 4.81
C ILE A 184 -9.91 -0.77 5.50
N TYR A 185 -10.99 -0.05 5.78
CA TYR A 185 -12.32 -0.58 5.94
C TYR A 185 -13.27 0.13 4.98
N SER A 186 -14.00 -0.65 4.22
CA SER A 186 -14.98 -0.11 3.27
C SER A 186 -16.23 -0.96 3.26
N ASP A 187 -17.36 -0.30 3.43
CA ASP A 187 -18.65 -0.91 3.15
C ASP A 187 -18.93 -0.77 1.65
N THR A 188 -18.83 -1.91 0.94
CA THR A 188 -18.96 -1.94 -0.52
C THR A 188 -20.36 -1.58 -1.01
N GLY A 189 -21.35 -1.53 -0.11
CA GLY A 189 -22.76 -1.25 -0.46
C GLY A 189 -23.34 -2.25 -1.47
N GLY A 190 -24.60 -2.05 -1.85
CA GLY A 190 -25.28 -2.85 -2.84
C GLY A 190 -25.54 -4.29 -2.40
N SER A 191 -25.79 -5.17 -3.37
CA SER A 191 -26.18 -6.58 -3.15
C SER A 191 -25.02 -7.59 -3.25
N VAL A 192 -23.75 -7.12 -3.19
CA VAL A 192 -22.58 -8.01 -3.30
C VAL A 192 -22.40 -8.81 -2.01
N PRO A 193 -22.44 -10.16 -2.06
CA PRO A 193 -22.21 -10.98 -0.88
C PRO A 193 -20.84 -10.70 -0.25
N ALA A 194 -20.79 -10.66 1.09
CA ALA A 194 -19.58 -10.28 1.83
C ALA A 194 -18.35 -11.15 1.49
N PHE A 195 -18.52 -12.44 1.21
CA PHE A 195 -17.39 -13.30 0.84
C PHE A 195 -16.78 -12.91 -0.52
N ILE A 196 -17.61 -12.48 -1.49
CA ILE A 196 -17.15 -11.98 -2.79
C ILE A 196 -16.44 -10.63 -2.60
N ALA A 197 -17.03 -9.72 -1.82
CA ALA A 197 -16.44 -8.42 -1.51
C ALA A 197 -15.07 -8.57 -0.81
N ASN A 198 -14.98 -9.45 0.19
CA ASN A 198 -13.74 -9.73 0.90
C ASN A 198 -12.66 -10.32 -0.02
N HIS A 199 -13.03 -11.22 -0.94
CA HIS A 199 -12.08 -11.78 -1.91
C HIS A 199 -11.62 -10.72 -2.94
N ALA A 200 -12.54 -9.90 -3.43
CA ALA A 200 -12.22 -8.80 -4.35
C ALA A 200 -11.28 -7.78 -3.71
N SER A 201 -11.44 -7.49 -2.41
CA SER A 201 -10.57 -6.60 -1.66
C SER A 201 -9.12 -7.10 -1.61
N LEU A 202 -8.90 -8.40 -1.38
CA LEU A 202 -7.55 -9.00 -1.42
C LEU A 202 -6.89 -8.82 -2.80
N ALA A 203 -7.63 -9.08 -3.87
CA ALA A 203 -7.15 -8.92 -5.24
C ALA A 203 -6.85 -7.44 -5.57
N ALA A 204 -7.73 -6.53 -5.12
CA ALA A 204 -7.56 -5.10 -5.32
C ALA A 204 -6.32 -4.56 -4.61
N ILE A 205 -6.06 -4.97 -3.36
CA ILE A 205 -4.88 -4.56 -2.60
C ILE A 205 -3.58 -5.01 -3.30
N LYS A 206 -3.52 -6.25 -3.79
CA LYS A 206 -2.36 -6.73 -4.56
C LYS A 206 -2.09 -5.87 -5.81
N LYS A 207 -3.15 -5.57 -6.57
CA LYS A 207 -3.07 -4.71 -7.76
C LYS A 207 -2.65 -3.28 -7.40
N LEU A 208 -3.12 -2.76 -6.27
CA LEU A 208 -2.80 -1.42 -5.78
C LEU A 208 -1.28 -1.28 -5.53
N TYR A 209 -0.67 -2.20 -4.80
CA TYR A 209 0.78 -2.20 -4.57
C TYR A 209 1.58 -2.33 -5.86
N ALA A 210 1.15 -3.23 -6.76
CA ALA A 210 1.79 -3.39 -8.06
C ALA A 210 1.70 -2.11 -8.92
N ALA A 211 0.55 -1.45 -8.91
CA ALA A 211 0.34 -0.19 -9.64
C ALA A 211 1.23 0.94 -9.11
N ILE A 212 1.29 1.12 -7.79
CA ILE A 212 2.15 2.12 -7.15
C ILE A 212 3.63 1.81 -7.43
N GLY A 213 4.05 0.55 -7.27
CA GLY A 213 5.44 0.12 -7.53
C GLY A 213 5.87 0.28 -9.01
N LYS A 214 4.92 0.23 -9.95
CA LYS A 214 5.17 0.57 -11.35
C LYS A 214 5.22 2.08 -11.55
N GLN A 215 4.22 2.79 -11.04
CA GLN A 215 4.03 4.22 -11.28
C GLN A 215 5.16 5.07 -10.69
N VAL A 216 5.70 4.68 -9.55
CA VAL A 216 6.78 5.43 -8.87
C VAL A 216 8.08 5.49 -9.69
N LYS A 217 8.22 4.64 -10.72
CA LYS A 217 9.38 4.63 -11.64
C LYS A 217 9.31 5.73 -12.71
N GLU A 218 8.16 6.39 -12.84
CA GLU A 218 8.01 7.50 -13.77
C GLU A 218 8.87 8.70 -13.33
N PRO A 219 9.61 9.36 -14.26
CA PRO A 219 10.59 10.41 -13.94
C PRO A 219 10.04 11.56 -13.09
N LYS A 220 8.76 11.90 -13.25
CA LYS A 220 8.12 12.99 -12.50
C LYS A 220 8.12 12.80 -10.98
N TYR A 221 8.13 11.54 -10.49
CA TYR A 221 8.14 11.26 -9.05
C TYR A 221 9.55 11.20 -8.47
N ALA A 222 10.55 10.87 -9.29
CA ALA A 222 11.95 10.95 -8.87
C ALA A 222 12.39 12.41 -8.62
N ALA A 223 11.86 13.35 -9.38
CA ALA A 223 12.15 14.77 -9.23
C ALA A 223 11.48 15.41 -7.98
N ALA A 224 10.46 14.79 -7.40
CA ALA A 224 9.76 15.28 -6.20
C ALA A 224 10.65 15.34 -4.94
N SER A 225 11.86 14.77 -4.99
CA SER A 225 12.81 14.65 -3.87
C SER A 225 13.43 15.95 -3.36
N GLN A 226 13.31 17.06 -4.09
CA GLN A 226 14.02 18.29 -3.77
C GLN A 226 13.13 19.40 -3.20
N GLY A 227 11.84 19.15 -3.02
CA GLY A 227 10.96 20.07 -2.32
C GLY A 227 11.13 19.91 -0.80
N SER A 228 11.69 20.91 -0.13
CA SER A 228 11.73 21.02 1.32
C SER A 228 10.35 20.77 1.93
N PRO A 229 10.26 20.13 3.12
CA PRO A 229 8.99 20.05 3.83
C PRO A 229 8.41 21.46 4.01
N PRO A 230 7.09 21.64 3.93
CA PRO A 230 6.50 22.92 4.26
C PRO A 230 6.97 23.30 5.65
N ALA A 231 7.63 24.45 5.77
CA ALA A 231 8.07 24.98 7.03
C ALA A 231 6.87 25.01 7.98
N ALA A 232 7.02 24.40 9.15
CA ALA A 232 6.09 24.61 10.24
C ALA A 232 6.02 26.12 10.49
N LYS A 233 4.89 26.73 10.20
CA LYS A 233 4.65 28.12 10.61
C LYS A 233 4.46 28.15 12.12
N PRO A 234 5.07 29.12 12.78
CA PRO A 234 4.99 29.29 14.23
C PRO A 234 3.56 29.53 14.72
#